data_a994f69bf892f217f8028cba205570bd
#
_entry.id   a994f69bf892f217f8028cba205570bd
#
_cell.length_a   1.000
_cell.length_b   1.000
_cell.length_c   1.000
_cell.angle_alpha   90.00
_cell.angle_beta   90.00
_cell.angle_gamma   90.00
#
_symmetry.space_group_name_H-M   'P 1'
#
loop_
_entity.id
_entity.type
_entity.pdbx_description
1 polymer ?
#
loop_
_entity_poly.entity_id
_entity_poly.type
_entity_poly.pdbx_seq_one_letter_code
_entity_poly.pdbx_strand_id
1 'polypeptide(L)'
;GLGLRTSSSLFYLSSMFYLPFIKYFTFQITPVLILGFANLVLIIKIYNDLNSKRYNFITIYNLLVFIFINIFFYRISEHGTDKSAQILILILISEILLMVNFKVIIEKSITKLFVLIGLIIAFKAFYILYGLLFIVIIYHLFQIKKNFSNVLKILIKNYFFLSFIFLIILLLFHNFLITGCLIYPVPISCFDNNLWAIKINEVKDLNNWYEQWAKGGAGPNFRVEDPILYI
;
A
#
# COMPACT_ATOMS: atom_id res chain seq x y z
N GLY A 1 4.99 -10.95 -20.84
CA GLY A 1 5.29 -9.64 -20.38
C GLY A 1 5.90 -9.60 -18.99
N LEU A 2 6.96 -8.83 -18.84
CA LEU A 2 7.71 -8.68 -17.57
C LEU A 2 6.84 -8.11 -16.43
N GLY A 3 5.77 -7.37 -16.74
CA GLY A 3 4.88 -6.77 -15.74
C GLY A 3 4.01 -7.75 -14.95
N LEU A 4 3.87 -9.01 -15.40
CA LEU A 4 3.11 -10.05 -14.70
C LEU A 4 3.91 -10.75 -13.58
N ARG A 5 5.20 -10.44 -13.45
CA ARG A 5 6.07 -11.04 -12.41
C ARG A 5 6.00 -10.31 -11.07
N THR A 6 5.35 -9.13 -11.01
CA THR A 6 5.07 -8.46 -9.74
C THR A 6 3.82 -9.07 -9.13
N SER A 7 3.97 -9.84 -8.06
CA SER A 7 2.84 -10.36 -7.31
C SER A 7 2.06 -9.22 -6.64
N SER A 8 0.74 -9.23 -6.79
CA SER A 8 -0.15 -8.30 -6.10
C SER A 8 -1.29 -9.08 -5.46
N SER A 9 -1.45 -8.93 -4.16
CA SER A 9 -2.56 -9.57 -3.44
C SER A 9 -3.93 -9.03 -3.85
N LEU A 10 -4.00 -7.87 -4.53
CA LEU A 10 -5.24 -7.37 -5.11
C LEU A 10 -5.84 -8.36 -6.10
N PHE A 11 -5.01 -9.01 -6.92
CA PHE A 11 -5.47 -10.03 -7.87
C PHE A 11 -5.99 -11.28 -7.16
N TYR A 12 -5.35 -11.70 -6.05
CA TYR A 12 -5.84 -12.83 -5.26
C TYR A 12 -7.19 -12.51 -4.61
N LEU A 13 -7.35 -11.31 -4.06
CA LEU A 13 -8.64 -10.86 -3.52
C LEU A 13 -9.71 -10.79 -4.61
N SER A 14 -9.37 -10.29 -5.79
CA SER A 14 -10.29 -10.24 -6.93
C SER A 14 -10.67 -11.64 -7.42
N SER A 15 -9.75 -12.61 -7.38
CA SER A 15 -10.04 -13.99 -7.78
C SER A 15 -11.04 -14.70 -6.86
N MET A 16 -11.15 -14.28 -5.60
CA MET A 16 -12.17 -14.82 -4.67
C MET A 16 -13.60 -14.48 -5.12
N PHE A 17 -13.77 -13.42 -5.90
CA PHE A 17 -15.06 -13.02 -6.48
C PHE A 17 -15.26 -13.53 -7.90
N TYR A 18 -14.36 -14.40 -8.40
CA TYR A 18 -14.49 -14.94 -9.75
C TYR A 18 -15.70 -15.87 -9.85
N LEU A 19 -16.63 -15.49 -10.72
CA LEU A 19 -17.79 -16.30 -11.06
C LEU A 19 -17.70 -16.74 -12.53
N PRO A 20 -17.75 -18.03 -12.84
CA PRO A 20 -17.53 -18.56 -14.20
C PRO A 20 -18.44 -17.96 -15.28
N PHE A 21 -19.68 -17.57 -14.91
CA PHE A 21 -20.69 -17.02 -15.81
C PHE A 21 -20.56 -15.49 -16.00
N ILE A 22 -19.87 -14.77 -15.08
CA ILE A 22 -19.67 -13.31 -15.17
C ILE A 22 -18.27 -13.00 -15.72
N LYS A 23 -17.36 -13.99 -15.71
CA LYS A 23 -15.99 -13.90 -16.25
C LYS A 23 -15.19 -12.74 -15.61
N TYR A 24 -14.50 -11.96 -16.44
CA TYR A 24 -13.55 -10.94 -16.01
C TYR A 24 -14.16 -9.71 -15.31
N PHE A 25 -15.45 -9.48 -15.42
CA PHE A 25 -16.09 -8.33 -14.75
C PHE A 25 -15.97 -8.40 -13.21
N THR A 26 -15.85 -9.61 -12.66
CA THR A 26 -15.68 -9.81 -11.23
C THR A 26 -14.31 -9.37 -10.70
N PHE A 27 -13.28 -9.29 -11.57
CA PHE A 27 -11.95 -8.82 -11.19
C PHE A 27 -11.93 -7.37 -10.71
N GLN A 28 -12.92 -6.58 -11.09
CA GLN A 28 -13.05 -5.17 -10.72
C GLN A 28 -13.78 -4.96 -9.41
N ILE A 29 -14.41 -5.99 -8.85
CA ILE A 29 -15.19 -5.89 -7.60
C ILE A 29 -14.30 -5.41 -6.45
N THR A 30 -13.10 -5.98 -6.27
CA THR A 30 -12.21 -5.60 -5.15
C THR A 30 -11.80 -4.13 -5.17
N PRO A 31 -11.31 -3.54 -6.27
CA PRO A 31 -11.01 -2.11 -6.32
C PRO A 31 -12.24 -1.24 -6.03
N VAL A 32 -13.41 -1.61 -6.56
CA VAL A 32 -14.65 -0.88 -6.33
C VAL A 32 -15.08 -0.94 -4.87
N LEU A 33 -14.96 -2.11 -4.22
CA LEU A 33 -15.24 -2.25 -2.80
C LEU A 33 -14.29 -1.41 -1.95
N ILE A 34 -13.00 -1.35 -2.28
CA ILE A 34 -12.02 -0.51 -1.57
C ILE A 34 -12.42 0.96 -1.66
N LEU A 35 -12.77 1.45 -2.85
CA LEU A 35 -13.26 2.83 -3.03
C LEU A 35 -14.56 3.07 -2.25
N GLY A 36 -15.51 2.15 -2.33
CA GLY A 36 -16.79 2.25 -1.63
C GLY A 36 -16.62 2.31 -0.11
N PHE A 37 -15.84 1.39 0.47
CA PHE A 37 -15.56 1.40 1.91
C PHE A 37 -14.76 2.63 2.35
N ALA A 38 -13.79 3.09 1.55
CA ALA A 38 -13.05 4.31 1.84
C ALA A 38 -13.98 5.52 1.90
N ASN A 39 -14.90 5.64 0.93
CA ASN A 39 -15.91 6.69 0.92
C ASN A 39 -16.80 6.63 2.16
N LEU A 40 -17.29 5.45 2.54
CA LEU A 40 -18.11 5.28 3.75
C LEU A 40 -17.35 5.69 5.01
N VAL A 41 -16.10 5.30 5.16
CA VAL A 41 -15.25 5.68 6.30
C VAL A 41 -15.09 7.21 6.37
N LEU A 42 -14.80 7.85 5.25
CA LEU A 42 -14.62 9.31 5.19
C LEU A 42 -15.91 10.05 5.50
N ILE A 43 -17.05 9.63 4.91
CA ILE A 43 -18.37 10.23 5.18
C ILE A 43 -18.71 10.12 6.66
N ILE A 44 -18.53 8.95 7.28
CA ILE A 44 -18.81 8.75 8.70
C ILE A 44 -17.94 9.67 9.57
N LYS A 45 -16.64 9.80 9.25
CA LYS A 45 -15.74 10.69 9.99
C LYS A 45 -16.16 12.15 9.86
N ILE A 46 -16.41 12.62 8.63
CA ILE A 46 -16.83 13.99 8.36
C ILE A 46 -18.16 14.27 9.07
N TYR A 47 -19.13 13.38 8.95
CA TYR A 47 -20.43 13.51 9.61
C TYR A 47 -20.32 13.62 11.14
N ASN A 48 -19.51 12.76 11.76
CA ASN A 48 -19.29 12.79 13.21
C ASN A 48 -18.61 14.09 13.67
N ASP A 49 -17.65 14.59 12.90
CA ASP A 49 -16.98 15.85 13.19
C ASP A 49 -17.94 17.05 13.06
N LEU A 50 -18.75 17.07 12.02
CA LEU A 50 -19.76 18.11 11.80
C LEU A 50 -20.82 18.11 12.91
N ASN A 51 -21.34 16.95 13.27
CA ASN A 51 -22.34 16.81 14.34
C ASN A 51 -21.80 17.25 15.71
N SER A 52 -20.54 16.93 15.99
CA SER A 52 -19.88 17.33 17.24
C SER A 52 -19.35 18.75 17.22
N LYS A 53 -19.57 19.52 16.13
CA LYS A 53 -19.03 20.88 15.89
C LYS A 53 -17.52 20.97 16.08
N ARG A 54 -16.81 19.88 15.81
CA ARG A 54 -15.34 19.80 15.92
C ARG A 54 -14.69 20.06 14.55
N TYR A 55 -14.62 21.34 14.17
CA TYR A 55 -13.96 21.74 12.93
C TYR A 55 -12.44 21.82 13.17
N ASN A 56 -11.74 20.75 12.86
CA ASN A 56 -10.29 20.68 12.97
C ASN A 56 -9.64 20.39 11.61
N PHE A 57 -8.32 20.51 11.56
CA PHE A 57 -7.53 20.22 10.36
C PHE A 57 -7.84 18.82 9.77
N ILE A 58 -8.12 17.84 10.63
CA ILE A 58 -8.40 16.45 10.20
C ILE A 58 -9.73 16.37 9.44
N THR A 59 -10.73 17.14 9.85
CA THR A 59 -12.04 17.21 9.14
C THR A 59 -11.83 17.77 7.74
N ILE A 60 -11.01 18.84 7.61
CA ILE A 60 -10.67 19.42 6.30
C ILE A 60 -9.90 18.40 5.46
N TYR A 61 -8.91 17.73 6.04
CA TYR A 61 -8.16 16.68 5.36
C TYR A 61 -9.09 15.56 4.83
N ASN A 62 -9.99 15.05 5.68
CA ASN A 62 -10.93 13.99 5.29
C ASN A 62 -11.85 14.44 4.14
N LEU A 63 -12.31 15.70 4.16
CA LEU A 63 -13.12 16.28 3.09
C LEU A 63 -12.34 16.37 1.78
N LEU A 64 -11.09 16.87 1.83
CA LEU A 64 -10.23 16.97 0.67
C LEU A 64 -9.91 15.57 0.09
N VAL A 65 -9.62 14.60 0.94
CA VAL A 65 -9.40 13.21 0.52
C VAL A 65 -10.66 12.64 -0.14
N PHE A 66 -11.84 12.86 0.44
CA PHE A 66 -13.11 12.41 -0.14
C PHE A 66 -13.32 12.98 -1.54
N ILE A 67 -13.11 14.29 -1.73
CA ILE A 67 -13.22 14.93 -3.04
C ILE A 67 -12.16 14.36 -4.00
N PHE A 68 -10.90 14.27 -3.55
CA PHE A 68 -9.79 13.81 -4.36
C PHE A 68 -10.01 12.39 -4.90
N ILE A 69 -10.37 11.41 -4.05
CA ILE A 69 -10.54 10.02 -4.49
C ILE A 69 -11.68 9.86 -5.48
N ASN A 70 -12.75 10.67 -5.37
CA ASN A 70 -13.88 10.59 -6.29
C ASN A 70 -13.62 11.30 -7.64
N ILE A 71 -12.76 12.33 -7.66
CA ILE A 71 -12.40 13.02 -8.91
C ILE A 71 -11.30 12.26 -9.66
N PHE A 72 -10.23 11.84 -8.96
CA PHE A 72 -9.05 11.27 -9.64
C PHE A 72 -9.10 9.75 -9.79
N PHE A 73 -9.81 9.04 -8.91
CA PHE A 73 -9.87 7.58 -8.94
C PHE A 73 -11.22 7.03 -9.43
N TYR A 74 -12.04 7.84 -10.11
CA TYR A 74 -13.31 7.38 -10.65
C TYR A 74 -13.16 6.20 -11.64
N ARG A 75 -12.03 6.12 -12.38
CA ARG A 75 -11.69 4.99 -13.25
C ARG A 75 -10.94 3.89 -12.50
N ILE A 76 -11.43 3.49 -11.34
CA ILE A 76 -10.76 2.48 -10.51
C ILE A 76 -10.78 1.09 -11.15
N SER A 77 -11.68 0.85 -12.10
CA SER A 77 -11.78 -0.37 -12.88
C SER A 77 -10.70 -0.53 -13.97
N GLU A 78 -9.92 0.52 -14.25
CA GLU A 78 -8.76 0.39 -15.10
C GLU A 78 -7.72 -0.52 -14.44
N HIS A 79 -7.09 -1.38 -15.27
CA HIS A 79 -6.10 -2.34 -14.79
C HIS A 79 -4.96 -1.64 -14.06
N GLY A 80 -4.90 -1.79 -12.74
CA GLY A 80 -3.85 -1.23 -11.92
C GLY A 80 -4.09 -1.42 -10.43
N THR A 81 -3.05 -1.84 -9.73
CA THR A 81 -3.09 -2.06 -8.28
C THR A 81 -2.83 -0.77 -7.51
N ASP A 82 -2.30 0.25 -8.19
CA ASP A 82 -1.80 1.48 -7.56
C ASP A 82 -2.92 2.33 -6.95
N LYS A 83 -4.03 2.52 -7.68
CA LYS A 83 -5.15 3.34 -7.21
C LYS A 83 -5.72 2.83 -5.87
N SER A 84 -5.93 1.51 -5.78
CA SER A 84 -6.43 0.88 -4.54
C SER A 84 -5.49 1.08 -3.36
N ALA A 85 -4.18 0.90 -3.58
CA ALA A 85 -3.18 1.13 -2.55
C ALA A 85 -3.09 2.62 -2.15
N GLN A 86 -3.15 3.55 -3.11
CA GLN A 86 -3.13 4.99 -2.85
C GLN A 86 -4.35 5.45 -2.04
N ILE A 87 -5.54 4.90 -2.31
CA ILE A 87 -6.74 5.17 -1.49
C ILE A 87 -6.49 4.73 -0.04
N LEU A 88 -5.96 3.53 0.17
CA LEU A 88 -5.66 3.04 1.52
C LEU A 88 -4.58 3.88 2.23
N ILE A 89 -3.58 4.39 1.49
CA ILE A 89 -2.56 5.30 2.04
C ILE A 89 -3.22 6.60 2.56
N LEU A 90 -4.14 7.18 1.80
CA LEU A 90 -4.84 8.40 2.23
C LEU A 90 -5.68 8.15 3.49
N ILE A 91 -6.34 6.99 3.60
CA ILE A 91 -7.04 6.58 4.81
C ILE A 91 -6.05 6.34 5.97
N LEU A 92 -4.91 5.69 5.72
CA LEU A 92 -3.87 5.47 6.72
C LEU A 92 -3.35 6.80 7.30
N ILE A 93 -3.08 7.78 6.45
CA ILE A 93 -2.66 9.11 6.90
C ILE A 93 -3.73 9.76 7.77
N SER A 94 -5.02 9.66 7.38
CA SER A 94 -6.14 10.14 8.21
C SER A 94 -6.14 9.50 9.62
N GLU A 95 -5.92 8.18 9.72
CA GLU A 95 -5.88 7.48 11.02
C GLU A 95 -4.64 7.87 11.84
N ILE A 96 -3.48 8.05 11.20
CA ILE A 96 -2.25 8.54 11.88
C ILE A 96 -2.46 9.95 12.43
N LEU A 97 -3.05 10.85 11.63
CA LEU A 97 -3.34 12.22 12.07
C LEU A 97 -4.29 12.24 13.27
N LEU A 98 -5.32 11.38 13.28
CA LEU A 98 -6.20 11.21 14.42
C LEU A 98 -5.43 10.75 15.67
N MET A 99 -4.58 9.74 15.53
CA MET A 99 -3.78 9.21 16.63
C MET A 99 -2.85 10.28 17.23
N VAL A 100 -2.16 11.04 16.37
CA VAL A 100 -1.19 12.07 16.79
C VAL A 100 -1.89 13.23 17.46
N ASN A 101 -3.01 13.70 16.89
CA ASN A 101 -3.70 14.90 17.39
C ASN A 101 -4.36 14.66 18.76
N PHE A 102 -5.00 13.54 18.95
CA PHE A 102 -5.73 13.26 20.20
C PHE A 102 -4.86 12.62 21.30
N LYS A 103 -3.60 12.27 21.01
CA LYS A 103 -2.67 11.58 21.93
C LYS A 103 -3.29 10.33 22.60
N VAL A 104 -4.26 9.72 21.95
CA VAL A 104 -4.99 8.58 22.48
C VAL A 104 -4.42 7.29 21.88
N ILE A 105 -3.89 6.45 22.78
CA ILE A 105 -3.56 5.07 22.41
C ILE A 105 -4.78 4.22 22.70
N ILE A 106 -5.61 4.01 21.68
CA ILE A 106 -6.62 2.97 21.73
C ILE A 106 -6.02 1.77 21.00
N GLU A 107 -5.93 0.61 21.65
CA GLU A 107 -5.39 -0.63 21.02
C GLU A 107 -6.05 -0.92 19.67
N LYS A 108 -7.35 -0.63 19.55
CA LYS A 108 -8.10 -0.74 18.27
C LYS A 108 -7.55 0.17 17.17
N SER A 109 -7.06 1.37 17.49
CA SER A 109 -6.49 2.30 16.50
C SER A 109 -5.15 1.78 15.98
N ILE A 110 -4.31 1.26 16.85
CA ILE A 110 -3.03 0.66 16.47
C ILE A 110 -3.25 -0.56 15.58
N THR A 111 -4.21 -1.42 15.92
CA THR A 111 -4.60 -2.59 15.13
C THR A 111 -5.01 -2.19 13.71
N LYS A 112 -5.86 -1.17 13.56
CA LYS A 112 -6.25 -0.66 12.23
C LYS A 112 -5.06 -0.20 11.41
N LEU A 113 -4.11 0.50 12.02
CA LEU A 113 -2.91 0.99 11.33
C LEU A 113 -2.07 -0.17 10.80
N PHE A 114 -1.87 -1.24 11.57
CA PHE A 114 -1.12 -2.42 11.11
C PHE A 114 -1.83 -3.13 9.95
N VAL A 115 -3.13 -3.30 10.04
CA VAL A 115 -3.92 -3.90 8.96
C VAL A 115 -3.81 -3.08 7.68
N LEU A 116 -3.96 -1.76 7.78
CA LEU A 116 -3.86 -0.87 6.60
C LEU A 116 -2.46 -0.91 5.98
N ILE A 117 -1.40 -0.78 6.77
CA ILE A 117 -0.02 -0.86 6.26
C ILE A 117 0.24 -2.24 5.61
N GLY A 118 -0.21 -3.32 6.25
CA GLY A 118 -0.09 -4.67 5.69
C GLY A 118 -0.78 -4.83 4.35
N LEU A 119 -2.01 -4.32 4.21
CA LEU A 119 -2.76 -4.35 2.95
C LEU A 119 -2.09 -3.52 1.85
N ILE A 120 -1.59 -2.32 2.19
CA ILE A 120 -0.89 -1.44 1.25
C ILE A 120 0.34 -2.14 0.67
N ILE A 121 1.17 -2.73 1.53
CA ILE A 121 2.38 -3.46 1.11
C ILE A 121 2.00 -4.71 0.32
N ALA A 122 0.95 -5.42 0.72
CA ALA A 122 0.48 -6.61 0.05
C ALA A 122 -0.03 -6.33 -1.39
N PHE A 123 -0.60 -5.16 -1.64
CA PHE A 123 -1.08 -4.82 -2.98
C PHE A 123 0.05 -4.59 -3.98
N LYS A 124 1.18 -4.05 -3.53
CA LYS A 124 2.36 -3.89 -4.38
C LYS A 124 3.62 -3.81 -3.52
N ALA A 125 4.59 -4.67 -3.80
CA ALA A 125 5.83 -4.76 -3.05
C ALA A 125 6.60 -3.42 -2.96
N PHE A 126 6.50 -2.57 -4.00
CA PHE A 126 7.10 -1.23 -4.00
C PHE A 126 6.59 -0.34 -2.86
N TYR A 127 5.36 -0.55 -2.41
CA TYR A 127 4.78 0.21 -1.29
C TYR A 127 5.32 -0.18 0.08
N ILE A 128 6.32 -1.06 0.16
CA ILE A 128 7.08 -1.34 1.39
C ILE A 128 7.66 -0.06 2.00
N LEU A 129 7.94 0.96 1.16
CA LEU A 129 8.38 2.28 1.60
C LEU A 129 7.38 2.96 2.55
N TYR A 130 6.08 2.70 2.40
CA TYR A 130 5.07 3.18 3.34
C TYR A 130 5.12 2.48 4.70
N GLY A 131 5.85 1.37 4.79
CA GLY A 131 6.23 0.78 6.07
C GLY A 131 7.04 1.73 6.97
N LEU A 132 7.71 2.75 6.39
CA LEU A 132 8.37 3.80 7.16
C LEU A 132 7.39 4.60 8.04
N LEU A 133 6.11 4.68 7.68
CA LEU A 133 5.07 5.28 8.53
C LEU A 133 4.94 4.55 9.87
N PHE A 134 5.38 3.30 9.95
CA PHE A 134 5.49 2.56 11.19
C PHE A 134 6.41 3.26 12.21
N ILE A 135 7.47 3.92 11.76
CA ILE A 135 8.38 4.69 12.60
C ILE A 135 7.62 5.82 13.29
N VAL A 136 6.71 6.50 12.58
CA VAL A 136 5.87 7.57 13.14
C VAL A 136 4.98 7.02 14.25
N ILE A 137 4.40 5.82 14.05
CA ILE A 137 3.57 5.16 15.05
C ILE A 137 4.39 4.81 16.30
N ILE A 138 5.57 4.21 16.11
CA ILE A 138 6.49 3.86 17.24
C ILE A 138 6.91 5.13 17.99
N TYR A 139 7.32 6.17 17.27
CA TYR A 139 7.72 7.43 17.88
C TYR A 139 6.60 8.04 18.72
N HIS A 140 5.38 8.05 18.20
CA HIS A 140 4.22 8.55 18.94
C HIS A 140 3.92 7.71 20.19
N LEU A 141 3.97 6.38 20.08
CA LEU A 141 3.85 5.47 21.23
C LEU A 141 4.92 5.73 22.28
N PHE A 142 6.16 5.99 21.85
CA PHE A 142 7.26 6.30 22.76
C PHE A 142 7.04 7.62 23.49
N GLN A 143 6.56 8.66 22.79
CA GLN A 143 6.22 9.95 23.43
C GLN A 143 5.18 9.81 24.56
N ILE A 144 4.20 8.91 24.38
CA ILE A 144 3.15 8.71 25.38
C ILE A 144 3.61 7.81 26.52
N LYS A 145 4.31 6.72 26.22
CA LYS A 145 4.71 5.70 27.22
C LYS A 145 6.03 5.99 27.90
N LYS A 146 6.84 6.91 27.34
CA LYS A 146 8.17 7.34 27.85
C LYS A 146 9.18 6.22 28.11
N ASN A 147 8.84 4.96 27.80
CA ASN A 147 9.68 3.79 28.03
C ASN A 147 9.57 2.82 26.83
N PHE A 148 10.71 2.53 26.23
CA PHE A 148 10.80 1.64 25.05
C PHE A 148 10.34 0.21 25.36
N SER A 149 10.65 -0.31 26.54
CA SER A 149 10.20 -1.65 26.96
C SER A 149 8.68 -1.77 26.99
N ASN A 150 7.97 -0.72 27.43
CA ASN A 150 6.51 -0.71 27.45
C ASN A 150 5.92 -0.63 26.04
N VAL A 151 6.55 0.13 25.13
CA VAL A 151 6.16 0.18 23.71
C VAL A 151 6.31 -1.20 23.09
N LEU A 152 7.46 -1.85 23.29
CA LEU A 152 7.74 -3.18 22.75
C LEU A 152 6.74 -4.22 23.28
N LYS A 153 6.41 -4.18 24.58
CA LYS A 153 5.39 -5.06 25.17
C LYS A 153 4.01 -4.87 24.52
N ILE A 154 3.60 -3.63 24.25
CA ILE A 154 2.32 -3.34 23.58
C ILE A 154 2.32 -3.92 22.16
N LEU A 155 3.42 -3.76 21.41
CA LEU A 155 3.55 -4.28 20.05
C LEU A 155 3.52 -5.81 20.03
N ILE A 156 4.34 -6.47 20.83
CA ILE A 156 4.44 -7.94 20.88
C ILE A 156 3.14 -8.57 21.39
N LYS A 157 2.44 -7.93 22.31
CA LYS A 157 1.15 -8.41 22.83
C LYS A 157 0.01 -8.26 21.81
N ASN A 158 0.21 -7.43 20.76
CA ASN A 158 -0.78 -7.21 19.73
C ASN A 158 -0.66 -8.28 18.63
N TYR A 159 -1.59 -9.24 18.60
CA TYR A 159 -1.62 -10.32 17.58
C TYR A 159 -1.62 -9.80 16.15
N PHE A 160 -2.22 -8.64 15.88
CA PHE A 160 -2.22 -8.05 14.56
C PHE A 160 -0.85 -7.52 14.14
N PHE A 161 -0.02 -7.08 15.08
CA PHE A 161 1.37 -6.75 14.79
C PHE A 161 2.16 -7.99 14.39
N LEU A 162 2.01 -9.08 15.12
CA LEU A 162 2.67 -10.35 14.78
C LEU A 162 2.19 -10.87 13.42
N SER A 163 0.88 -10.80 13.16
CA SER A 163 0.32 -11.18 11.85
C SER A 163 0.84 -10.28 10.74
N PHE A 164 1.00 -8.99 10.97
CA PHE A 164 1.58 -8.05 10.02
C PHE A 164 3.03 -8.41 9.66
N ILE A 165 3.87 -8.68 10.66
CA ILE A 165 5.27 -9.12 10.43
C ILE A 165 5.29 -10.44 9.64
N PHE A 166 4.45 -11.39 10.03
CA PHE A 166 4.34 -12.68 9.33
C PHE A 166 3.92 -12.50 7.87
N LEU A 167 2.94 -11.65 7.58
CA LEU A 167 2.52 -11.35 6.21
C LEU A 167 3.64 -10.71 5.39
N ILE A 168 4.43 -9.78 5.95
CA ILE A 168 5.58 -9.20 5.25
C ILE A 168 6.60 -10.28 4.91
N ILE A 169 6.92 -11.15 5.85
CA ILE A 169 7.86 -12.26 5.61
C ILE A 169 7.33 -13.16 4.50
N LEU A 170 6.05 -13.52 4.51
CA LEU A 170 5.43 -14.32 3.45
C LEU A 170 5.49 -13.64 2.08
N LEU A 171 5.25 -12.33 2.02
CA LEU A 171 5.32 -11.58 0.76
C LEU A 171 6.75 -11.53 0.20
N LEU A 172 7.73 -11.27 1.05
CA LEU A 172 9.14 -11.27 0.64
C LEU A 172 9.56 -12.66 0.17
N PHE A 173 9.17 -13.70 0.90
CA PHE A 173 9.44 -15.08 0.52
C PHE A 173 8.76 -15.49 -0.79
N HIS A 174 7.51 -15.09 -0.99
CA HIS A 174 6.79 -15.32 -2.24
C HIS A 174 7.46 -14.63 -3.43
N ASN A 175 7.86 -13.36 -3.28
CA ASN A 175 8.61 -12.65 -4.31
C ASN A 175 9.93 -13.36 -4.63
N PHE A 176 10.66 -13.80 -3.59
CA PHE A 176 11.88 -14.55 -3.76
C PHE A 176 11.67 -15.85 -4.55
N LEU A 177 10.61 -16.62 -4.22
CA LEU A 177 10.31 -17.88 -4.92
C LEU A 177 9.96 -17.66 -6.40
N ILE A 178 9.32 -16.56 -6.77
CA ILE A 178 8.90 -16.31 -8.16
C ILE A 178 10.00 -15.66 -8.99
N THR A 179 10.78 -14.75 -8.40
CA THR A 179 11.70 -13.89 -9.15
C THR A 179 13.16 -14.05 -8.79
N GLY A 180 13.48 -14.68 -7.66
CA GLY A 180 14.81 -14.66 -7.08
C GLY A 180 15.16 -13.36 -6.34
N CYS A 181 14.20 -12.41 -6.23
CA CYS A 181 14.39 -11.12 -5.57
C CYS A 181 13.46 -11.00 -4.36
N LEU A 182 13.95 -10.45 -3.24
CA LEU A 182 13.08 -10.14 -2.10
C LEU A 182 12.10 -9.02 -2.43
N ILE A 183 12.58 -7.97 -3.11
CA ILE A 183 11.78 -6.83 -3.55
C ILE A 183 12.00 -6.64 -5.04
N TYR A 184 11.10 -7.17 -5.87
CA TYR A 184 11.20 -7.03 -7.31
C TYR A 184 10.52 -5.72 -7.78
N PRO A 185 11.10 -4.92 -8.70
CA PRO A 185 12.34 -5.11 -9.45
C PRO A 185 13.57 -4.35 -8.91
N VAL A 186 13.92 -4.50 -7.65
CA VAL A 186 15.08 -3.83 -7.04
C VAL A 186 16.31 -4.74 -7.16
N PRO A 187 17.32 -4.42 -8.02
CA PRO A 187 18.43 -5.32 -8.33
C PRO A 187 19.25 -5.74 -7.11
N ILE A 188 19.44 -4.85 -6.14
CA ILE A 188 20.23 -5.11 -4.92
C ILE A 188 19.60 -6.20 -4.02
N SER A 189 18.31 -6.48 -4.20
CA SER A 189 17.58 -7.50 -3.43
C SER A 189 17.50 -8.85 -4.12
N CYS A 190 18.19 -9.02 -5.27
CA CYS A 190 18.09 -10.19 -6.13
C CYS A 190 19.29 -11.12 -5.98
N PHE A 191 19.01 -12.43 -6.04
CA PHE A 191 19.98 -13.52 -5.96
C PHE A 191 19.88 -14.33 -7.24
N ASP A 192 20.85 -14.20 -8.14
CA ASP A 192 20.86 -14.85 -9.47
C ASP A 192 21.52 -16.24 -9.50
N ASN A 193 21.97 -16.75 -8.34
CA ASN A 193 22.63 -18.05 -8.23
C ASN A 193 21.71 -19.24 -8.49
N ASN A 194 20.40 -19.02 -8.54
CA ASN A 194 19.42 -20.08 -8.74
C ASN A 194 19.01 -20.19 -10.22
N LEU A 195 18.88 -21.42 -10.72
CA LEU A 195 18.51 -21.70 -12.12
C LEU A 195 17.18 -21.09 -12.56
N TRP A 196 16.26 -20.88 -11.61
CA TRP A 196 14.93 -20.32 -11.85
C TRP A 196 14.85 -18.81 -11.63
N ALA A 197 15.88 -18.21 -11.03
CA ALA A 197 15.91 -16.77 -10.75
C ALA A 197 16.04 -15.95 -12.03
N ILE A 198 15.45 -14.76 -12.02
CA ILE A 198 15.59 -13.79 -13.10
C ILE A 198 17.04 -13.28 -13.07
N LYS A 199 17.67 -13.21 -14.24
CA LYS A 199 19.03 -12.68 -14.34
C LYS A 199 19.08 -11.21 -13.89
N ILE A 200 20.10 -10.85 -13.12
CA ILE A 200 20.26 -9.47 -12.60
C ILE A 200 20.24 -8.43 -13.71
N ASN A 201 20.80 -8.72 -14.88
CA ASN A 201 20.76 -7.79 -16.02
C ASN A 201 19.34 -7.51 -16.50
N GLU A 202 18.48 -8.52 -16.58
CA GLU A 202 17.05 -8.32 -16.93
C GLU A 202 16.32 -7.46 -15.89
N VAL A 203 16.65 -7.61 -14.60
CA VAL A 203 16.08 -6.80 -13.52
C VAL A 203 16.56 -5.35 -13.62
N LYS A 204 17.85 -5.12 -13.93
CA LYS A 204 18.41 -3.78 -14.16
C LYS A 204 17.76 -3.09 -15.36
N ASP A 205 17.63 -3.80 -16.47
CA ASP A 205 16.98 -3.27 -17.68
C ASP A 205 15.52 -2.87 -17.39
N LEU A 206 14.78 -3.69 -16.64
CA LEU A 206 13.44 -3.37 -16.23
C LEU A 206 13.38 -2.17 -15.29
N ASN A 207 14.31 -2.08 -14.32
CA ASN A 207 14.37 -0.93 -13.42
C ASN A 207 14.69 0.36 -14.17
N ASN A 208 15.64 0.33 -15.11
CA ASN A 208 15.94 1.45 -15.99
C ASN A 208 14.72 1.86 -16.84
N TRP A 209 13.98 0.88 -17.36
CA TRP A 209 12.77 1.14 -18.11
C TRP A 209 11.69 1.83 -17.25
N TYR A 210 11.49 1.41 -16.00
CA TYR A 210 10.57 2.08 -15.08
C TYR A 210 11.02 3.51 -14.76
N GLU A 211 12.33 3.73 -14.59
CA GLU A 211 12.88 5.05 -14.34
C GLU A 211 12.65 5.98 -15.53
N GLN A 212 12.95 5.52 -16.75
CA GLN A 212 12.71 6.26 -17.98
C GLN A 212 11.23 6.57 -18.20
N TRP A 213 10.36 5.59 -17.92
CA TRP A 213 8.92 5.78 -18.03
C TRP A 213 8.41 6.81 -17.01
N ALA A 214 8.91 6.80 -15.79
CA ALA A 214 8.56 7.78 -14.76
C ALA A 214 9.03 9.20 -15.08
N LYS A 215 10.24 9.33 -15.65
CA LYS A 215 10.81 10.64 -16.03
C LYS A 215 10.25 11.16 -17.35
N GLY A 216 10.05 10.33 -18.33
CA GLY A 216 9.64 10.70 -19.68
C GLY A 216 8.14 10.79 -19.90
N GLY A 217 7.30 10.39 -18.93
CA GLY A 217 5.85 10.33 -19.09
C GLY A 217 5.39 9.42 -20.22
N ALA A 218 6.22 8.46 -20.60
CA ALA A 218 6.02 7.61 -21.76
C ALA A 218 4.90 6.59 -21.55
N GLY A 219 4.12 6.32 -22.59
CA GLY A 219 3.11 5.27 -22.60
C GLY A 219 3.72 3.86 -22.47
N PRO A 220 2.90 2.84 -22.18
CA PRO A 220 3.38 1.48 -21.86
C PRO A 220 4.19 0.81 -22.98
N ASN A 221 4.11 1.29 -24.21
CA ASN A 221 4.88 0.76 -25.35
C ASN A 221 6.08 1.64 -25.76
N PHE A 222 6.32 2.73 -25.01
CA PHE A 222 7.43 3.61 -25.30
C PHE A 222 8.72 3.00 -24.76
N ARG A 223 9.68 2.75 -25.62
CA ARG A 223 11.05 2.42 -25.28
C ARG A 223 11.92 3.63 -25.59
N VAL A 224 12.62 4.13 -24.61
CA VAL A 224 13.67 5.13 -24.85
C VAL A 224 14.88 4.37 -25.39
N GLU A 225 15.16 4.57 -26.68
CA GLU A 225 16.34 3.96 -27.32
C GLU A 225 17.64 4.60 -26.81
N ASP A 226 17.57 5.85 -26.38
CA ASP A 226 18.73 6.61 -25.90
C ASP A 226 18.44 7.25 -24.53
N PRO A 227 18.89 6.62 -23.41
CA PRO A 227 18.62 7.15 -22.06
C PRO A 227 19.32 8.49 -21.79
N ILE A 228 20.34 8.86 -22.55
CA ILE A 228 21.09 10.13 -22.38
C ILE A 228 20.27 11.36 -22.81
N LEU A 229 19.30 11.20 -23.71
CA LEU A 229 18.44 12.30 -24.17
C LEU A 229 17.40 12.75 -23.13
N TYR A 230 17.23 12.03 -22.01
CA TYR A 230 16.21 12.30 -20.99
C TYR A 230 16.82 12.62 -19.60
N ILE A 231 18.13 12.80 -19.50
CA ILE A 231 18.86 13.32 -18.35
C ILE A 231 19.07 14.83 -18.54
#